data_66f2083852f29d479ca9b0ee3fbeeb8b
#
_entry.id   66f2083852f29d479ca9b0ee3fbeeb8b
#
_cell.length_a   1.000
_cell.length_b   1.000
_cell.length_c   1.000
_cell.angle_alpha   90.00
_cell.angle_beta   90.00
_cell.angle_gamma   90.00
#
_symmetry.space_group_name_H-M   'P 1'
#
loop_
_entity.id
_entity.type
_entity.pdbx_description
1 polymer ?
#
loop_
_entity_poly.entity_id
_entity_poly.type
_entity_poly.pdbx_seq_one_letter_code
_entity_poly.pdbx_strand_id
1 'polypeptide(L)'
;MESSFDKKSGLAFIIAFGVVSLFADMAYEGMRGISGPFLASLGASGAAVGAIAGTGELFGYLLRLGSGRLAERTRLYWPIALAGYAIQMAAVPALALAGNWWAAAFFIILERTGKAVRNPAANTMMSRAGEHIGQGWAFGLHEAMDQTGAMGGPLIAALVLALHHDYRTAFLWLSVPAVLTIVSVLTVCFRFPYAGDVALPDKDAAPGSALSPAFWFYAAAAAIVAFGFADYPLIAFHFAKANVVSPAIVPVFYAAAMGASGLGSLIFGRWFDRRGLVVLIPGLIIGAAAAPLLFLGGFAFAVAGVLAWGIALGVHDAIMSAAVARMVPEHARARAYGIFTAIYGIAWFAGSALLGALYDISIMGLVAVSVAAELAAFIPLAFALGRLK
;
A
#
# COMPACT_ATOMS: atom_id res chain seq x y z
N MET A 1 -13.35 -16.89 -31.15
CA MET A 1 -12.10 -16.21 -31.53
C MET A 1 -11.38 -15.88 -30.22
N GLU A 2 -10.35 -16.64 -29.88
CA GLU A 2 -9.48 -16.31 -28.76
C GLU A 2 -8.70 -15.04 -29.11
N SER A 3 -9.16 -13.91 -28.65
CA SER A 3 -8.41 -12.66 -28.73
C SER A 3 -7.37 -12.65 -27.60
N SER A 4 -6.27 -13.39 -27.80
CA SER A 4 -5.10 -13.32 -26.94
C SER A 4 -4.37 -11.99 -27.21
N PHE A 5 -3.74 -11.43 -26.18
CA PHE A 5 -2.82 -10.31 -26.38
C PHE A 5 -1.67 -10.75 -27.30
N ASP A 6 -1.37 -9.95 -28.32
CA ASP A 6 -0.08 -9.99 -28.98
C ASP A 6 0.89 -9.02 -28.26
N LYS A 7 2.16 -9.02 -28.66
CA LYS A 7 3.17 -8.17 -28.04
C LYS A 7 2.84 -6.68 -28.08
N LYS A 8 2.18 -6.20 -29.15
CA LYS A 8 1.85 -4.78 -29.32
C LYS A 8 0.62 -4.40 -28.49
N SER A 9 -0.43 -5.20 -28.54
CA SER A 9 -1.66 -4.97 -27.77
C SER A 9 -1.42 -5.14 -26.27
N GLY A 10 -0.58 -6.10 -25.86
CA GLY A 10 -0.17 -6.27 -24.47
C GLY A 10 0.57 -5.07 -23.93
N LEU A 11 1.56 -4.54 -24.66
CA LEU A 11 2.27 -3.31 -24.26
C LEU A 11 1.33 -2.09 -24.22
N ALA A 12 0.47 -1.95 -25.22
CA ALA A 12 -0.51 -0.86 -25.26
C ALA A 12 -1.49 -0.92 -24.08
N PHE A 13 -1.94 -2.13 -23.70
CA PHE A 13 -2.77 -2.33 -22.51
C PHE A 13 -2.02 -1.92 -21.24
N ILE A 14 -0.79 -2.39 -21.04
CA ILE A 14 0.01 -2.08 -19.83
C ILE A 14 0.25 -0.59 -19.69
N ILE A 15 0.59 0.12 -20.76
CA ILE A 15 0.77 1.58 -20.74
C ILE A 15 -0.56 2.27 -20.40
N ALA A 16 -1.64 1.89 -21.09
CA ALA A 16 -2.95 2.48 -20.87
C ALA A 16 -3.46 2.23 -19.44
N PHE A 17 -3.26 1.01 -18.93
CA PHE A 17 -3.64 0.65 -17.56
C PHE A 17 -2.73 1.31 -16.51
N GLY A 18 -1.45 1.50 -16.83
CA GLY A 18 -0.52 2.29 -16.03
C GLY A 18 -0.96 3.75 -15.88
N VAL A 19 -1.55 4.36 -16.93
CA VAL A 19 -2.16 5.71 -16.84
C VAL A 19 -3.36 5.70 -15.87
N VAL A 20 -4.19 4.64 -15.89
CA VAL A 20 -5.28 4.48 -14.92
C VAL A 20 -4.73 4.47 -13.50
N SER A 21 -3.70 3.65 -13.24
CA SER A 21 -3.07 3.53 -11.93
C SER A 21 -2.40 4.83 -11.48
N LEU A 22 -1.72 5.52 -12.39
CA LEU A 22 -1.11 6.83 -12.10
C LEU A 22 -2.15 7.82 -11.55
N PHE A 23 -3.29 8.00 -12.22
CA PHE A 23 -4.32 8.91 -11.74
C PHE A 23 -5.02 8.38 -10.49
N ALA A 24 -5.21 7.06 -10.36
CA ALA A 24 -5.80 6.46 -9.17
C ALA A 24 -4.93 6.70 -7.94
N ASP A 25 -3.62 6.52 -8.09
CA ASP A 25 -2.68 6.73 -6.99
C ASP A 25 -2.48 8.22 -6.69
N MET A 26 -2.55 9.12 -7.69
CA MET A 26 -2.64 10.56 -7.42
C MET A 26 -3.83 10.90 -6.51
N ALA A 27 -5.02 10.37 -6.77
CA ALA A 27 -6.19 10.64 -5.95
C ALA A 27 -6.04 10.03 -4.54
N TYR A 28 -5.68 8.76 -4.47
CA TYR A 28 -5.60 7.99 -3.24
C TYR A 28 -4.44 8.42 -2.33
N GLU A 29 -3.22 8.53 -2.86
CA GLU A 29 -2.06 8.91 -2.06
C GLU A 29 -2.09 10.41 -1.69
N GLY A 30 -2.71 11.24 -2.55
CA GLY A 30 -3.02 12.63 -2.20
C GLY A 30 -3.92 12.71 -0.97
N MET A 31 -4.98 11.92 -0.93
CA MET A 31 -5.89 11.79 0.22
C MET A 31 -5.14 11.27 1.45
N ARG A 32 -4.36 10.20 1.31
CA ARG A 32 -3.61 9.59 2.41
C ARG A 32 -2.63 10.56 3.06
N GLY A 33 -1.96 11.39 2.25
CA GLY A 33 -1.00 12.39 2.72
C GLY A 33 -1.57 13.46 3.64
N ILE A 34 -2.89 13.72 3.57
CA ILE A 34 -3.57 14.75 4.37
C ILE A 34 -4.65 14.21 5.31
N SER A 35 -4.94 12.91 5.29
CA SER A 35 -6.01 12.31 6.08
C SER A 35 -5.78 12.42 7.59
N GLY A 36 -4.56 12.24 8.08
CA GLY A 36 -4.22 12.39 9.50
C GLY A 36 -4.48 13.79 10.04
N PRO A 37 -3.90 14.85 9.45
CA PRO A 37 -4.20 16.24 9.83
C PRO A 37 -5.67 16.61 9.69
N PHE A 38 -6.37 16.10 8.67
CA PHE A 38 -7.80 16.33 8.51
C PHE A 38 -8.60 15.70 9.66
N LEU A 39 -8.31 14.45 10.03
CA LEU A 39 -8.92 13.79 11.18
C LEU A 39 -8.64 14.56 12.48
N ALA A 40 -7.42 15.09 12.65
CA ALA A 40 -7.08 15.96 13.78
C ALA A 40 -7.96 17.22 13.82
N SER A 41 -8.17 17.87 12.68
CA SER A 41 -9.00 19.07 12.57
C SER A 41 -10.48 18.80 12.89
N LEU A 42 -10.94 17.56 12.74
CA LEU A 42 -12.28 17.09 13.10
C LEU A 42 -12.37 16.56 14.55
N GLY A 43 -11.29 16.71 15.35
CA GLY A 43 -11.27 16.32 16.75
C GLY A 43 -11.01 14.83 17.01
N ALA A 44 -10.46 14.09 16.03
CA ALA A 44 -10.04 12.71 16.25
C ALA A 44 -8.85 12.64 17.20
N SER A 45 -8.78 11.59 18.01
CA SER A 45 -7.61 11.25 18.82
C SER A 45 -6.58 10.44 18.00
N GLY A 46 -5.35 10.31 18.52
CA GLY A 46 -4.35 9.43 17.92
C GLY A 46 -4.83 7.98 17.86
N ALA A 47 -5.53 7.52 18.90
CA ALA A 47 -6.18 6.21 18.93
C ALA A 47 -7.18 6.02 17.78
N ALA A 48 -8.02 7.05 17.51
CA ALA A 48 -8.96 7.00 16.39
C ALA A 48 -8.24 6.94 15.04
N VAL A 49 -7.21 7.77 14.84
CA VAL A 49 -6.41 7.76 13.59
C VAL A 49 -5.74 6.42 13.36
N GLY A 50 -5.08 5.85 14.37
CA GLY A 50 -4.45 4.54 14.28
C GLY A 50 -5.45 3.41 14.00
N ALA A 51 -6.61 3.43 14.69
CA ALA A 51 -7.67 2.45 14.46
C ALA A 51 -8.26 2.54 13.04
N ILE A 52 -8.49 3.76 12.52
CA ILE A 52 -9.00 3.99 11.16
C ILE A 52 -7.99 3.50 10.12
N ALA A 53 -6.72 3.88 10.26
CA ALA A 53 -5.66 3.46 9.34
C ALA A 53 -5.51 1.94 9.33
N GLY A 54 -5.38 1.33 10.51
CA GLY A 54 -5.25 -0.12 10.66
C GLY A 54 -6.47 -0.89 10.14
N THR A 55 -7.70 -0.40 10.41
CA THR A 55 -8.93 -1.01 9.88
C THR A 55 -8.92 -0.95 8.35
N GLY A 56 -8.52 0.15 7.75
CA GLY A 56 -8.38 0.29 6.31
C GLY A 56 -7.43 -0.75 5.71
N GLU A 57 -6.26 -0.96 6.32
CA GLU A 57 -5.30 -1.97 5.86
C GLU A 57 -5.86 -3.39 6.04
N LEU A 58 -6.46 -3.71 7.19
CA LEU A 58 -7.07 -5.00 7.43
C LEU A 58 -8.14 -5.33 6.38
N PHE A 59 -9.06 -4.39 6.11
CA PHE A 59 -10.05 -4.55 5.05
C PHE A 59 -9.38 -4.69 3.68
N GLY A 60 -8.33 -3.89 3.43
CA GLY A 60 -7.51 -3.98 2.22
C GLY A 60 -6.99 -5.39 1.96
N TYR A 61 -6.45 -6.06 2.97
CA TYR A 61 -5.92 -7.42 2.83
C TYR A 61 -7.01 -8.50 2.80
N LEU A 62 -8.01 -8.46 3.68
CA LEU A 62 -9.02 -9.50 3.77
C LEU A 62 -9.97 -9.50 2.56
N LEU A 63 -10.42 -8.33 2.12
CA LEU A 63 -11.35 -8.22 0.99
C LEU A 63 -10.70 -8.61 -0.34
N ARG A 64 -9.39 -8.45 -0.51
CA ARG A 64 -8.67 -8.94 -1.69
C ARG A 64 -8.82 -10.45 -1.88
N LEU A 65 -8.83 -11.21 -0.79
CA LEU A 65 -9.05 -12.66 -0.87
C LEU A 65 -10.46 -13.01 -1.38
N GLY A 66 -11.45 -12.25 -0.92
CA GLY A 66 -12.86 -12.43 -1.35
C GLY A 66 -13.09 -11.98 -2.79
N SER A 67 -12.61 -10.78 -3.16
CA SER A 67 -12.80 -10.21 -4.49
C SER A 67 -12.04 -10.98 -5.57
N GLY A 68 -10.85 -11.50 -5.26
CA GLY A 68 -10.09 -12.38 -6.14
C GLY A 68 -10.86 -13.67 -6.45
N ARG A 69 -11.35 -14.37 -5.41
CA ARG A 69 -12.18 -15.57 -5.59
C ARG A 69 -13.48 -15.28 -6.35
N LEU A 70 -14.10 -14.13 -6.11
CA LEU A 70 -15.29 -13.73 -6.84
C LEU A 70 -14.97 -13.52 -8.33
N ALA A 71 -13.89 -12.80 -8.66
CA ALA A 71 -13.47 -12.57 -10.03
C ALA A 71 -13.15 -13.88 -10.77
N GLU A 72 -12.43 -14.81 -10.13
CA GLU A 72 -12.12 -16.13 -10.67
C GLU A 72 -13.38 -16.96 -10.95
N ARG A 73 -14.32 -17.00 -10.00
CA ARG A 73 -15.56 -17.80 -10.12
C ARG A 73 -16.53 -17.25 -11.15
N THR A 74 -16.68 -15.91 -11.20
CA THR A 74 -17.65 -15.24 -12.06
C THR A 74 -17.11 -14.88 -13.43
N ARG A 75 -15.77 -14.80 -13.59
CA ARG A 75 -15.05 -14.27 -14.77
C ARG A 75 -15.40 -12.81 -15.08
N LEU A 76 -15.99 -12.09 -14.13
CA LEU A 76 -16.40 -10.70 -14.26
C LEU A 76 -15.26 -9.74 -13.88
N TYR A 77 -14.08 -9.89 -14.48
CA TYR A 77 -12.90 -9.09 -14.12
C TYR A 77 -13.13 -7.58 -14.32
N TRP A 78 -13.64 -7.18 -15.50
CA TRP A 78 -13.96 -5.77 -15.76
C TRP A 78 -15.04 -5.20 -14.86
N PRO A 79 -16.22 -5.83 -14.69
CA PRO A 79 -17.24 -5.31 -13.78
C PRO A 79 -16.75 -5.15 -12.34
N ILE A 80 -15.96 -6.09 -11.82
CA ILE A 80 -15.40 -6.04 -10.47
C ILE A 80 -14.36 -4.90 -10.37
N ALA A 81 -13.46 -4.78 -11.35
CA ALA A 81 -12.49 -3.69 -11.40
C ALA A 81 -13.19 -2.33 -11.46
N LEU A 82 -14.15 -2.15 -12.35
CA LEU A 82 -14.90 -0.89 -12.50
C LEU A 82 -15.67 -0.52 -11.24
N ALA A 83 -16.34 -1.48 -10.59
CA ALA A 83 -17.03 -1.26 -9.32
C ALA A 83 -16.04 -0.80 -8.23
N GLY A 84 -14.87 -1.45 -8.12
CA GLY A 84 -13.83 -1.06 -7.17
C GLY A 84 -13.28 0.34 -7.46
N TYR A 85 -13.01 0.68 -8.72
CA TYR A 85 -12.58 2.04 -9.10
C TYR A 85 -13.67 3.08 -8.80
N ALA A 86 -14.94 2.80 -9.10
CA ALA A 86 -16.04 3.72 -8.82
C ALA A 86 -16.17 4.01 -7.31
N ILE A 87 -16.13 2.97 -6.47
CA ILE A 87 -16.17 3.11 -5.00
C ILE A 87 -14.97 3.92 -4.52
N GLN A 88 -13.77 3.56 -4.95
CA GLN A 88 -12.53 4.20 -4.51
C GLN A 88 -12.49 5.68 -4.91
N MET A 89 -12.76 5.98 -6.17
CA MET A 89 -12.66 7.35 -6.71
C MET A 89 -13.79 8.26 -6.22
N ALA A 90 -14.97 7.72 -5.88
CA ALA A 90 -16.04 8.49 -5.27
C ALA A 90 -15.75 8.81 -3.80
N ALA A 91 -15.10 7.91 -3.07
CA ALA A 91 -14.80 8.08 -1.65
C ALA A 91 -13.82 9.23 -1.37
N VAL A 92 -12.84 9.46 -2.27
CA VAL A 92 -11.82 10.51 -2.09
C VAL A 92 -12.42 11.92 -2.03
N PRO A 93 -13.16 12.41 -3.03
CA PRO A 93 -13.77 13.73 -2.95
C PRO A 93 -14.92 13.80 -1.93
N ALA A 94 -15.57 12.67 -1.60
CA ALA A 94 -16.62 12.62 -0.58
C ALA A 94 -16.10 12.99 0.82
N LEU A 95 -14.79 12.84 1.09
CA LEU A 95 -14.16 13.33 2.33
C LEU A 95 -14.38 14.83 2.56
N ALA A 96 -14.51 15.64 1.50
CA ALA A 96 -14.84 17.06 1.63
C ALA A 96 -16.20 17.30 2.31
N LEU A 97 -17.12 16.33 2.26
CA LEU A 97 -18.44 16.40 2.90
C LEU A 97 -18.44 15.94 4.36
N ALA A 98 -17.34 15.37 4.85
CA ALA A 98 -17.28 14.86 6.21
C ALA A 98 -17.35 15.99 7.24
N GLY A 99 -18.43 16.03 8.01
CA GLY A 99 -18.67 17.02 9.07
C GLY A 99 -18.05 16.65 10.42
N ASN A 100 -17.63 15.39 10.58
CA ASN A 100 -17.01 14.85 11.77
C ASN A 100 -16.07 13.71 11.41
N TRP A 101 -15.24 13.28 12.36
CA TRP A 101 -14.23 12.27 12.11
C TRP A 101 -14.80 10.86 11.84
N TRP A 102 -16.02 10.53 12.32
CA TRP A 102 -16.69 9.26 11.99
C TRP A 102 -17.06 9.17 10.52
N ALA A 103 -17.59 10.27 9.95
CA ALA A 103 -17.88 10.35 8.52
C ALA A 103 -16.60 10.27 7.68
N ALA A 104 -15.52 10.93 8.13
CA ALA A 104 -14.22 10.82 7.48
C ALA A 104 -13.68 9.38 7.54
N ALA A 105 -13.78 8.71 8.69
CA ALA A 105 -13.41 7.31 8.85
C ALA A 105 -14.17 6.39 7.87
N PHE A 106 -15.48 6.59 7.73
CA PHE A 106 -16.29 5.84 6.78
C PHE A 106 -15.77 5.98 5.35
N PHE A 107 -15.49 7.19 4.88
CA PHE A 107 -14.99 7.40 3.52
C PHE A 107 -13.56 6.86 3.33
N ILE A 108 -12.69 6.96 4.33
CA ILE A 108 -11.35 6.36 4.29
C ILE A 108 -11.43 4.83 4.16
N ILE A 109 -12.29 4.18 4.95
CA ILE A 109 -12.49 2.72 4.88
C ILE A 109 -13.16 2.32 3.55
N LEU A 110 -14.09 3.13 3.06
CA LEU A 110 -14.75 2.91 1.77
C LEU A 110 -13.76 2.98 0.61
N GLU A 111 -12.84 3.95 0.64
CA GLU A 111 -11.74 4.04 -0.33
C GLU A 111 -10.89 2.77 -0.33
N ARG A 112 -10.46 2.30 0.85
CA ARG A 112 -9.68 1.06 1.00
C ARG A 112 -10.45 -0.17 0.48
N THR A 113 -11.75 -0.22 0.74
CA THR A 113 -12.65 -1.26 0.21
C THR A 113 -12.65 -1.26 -1.31
N GLY A 114 -12.78 -0.10 -1.94
CA GLY A 114 -12.72 0.03 -3.40
C GLY A 114 -11.40 -0.48 -3.98
N LYS A 115 -10.26 -0.09 -3.38
CA LYS A 115 -8.93 -0.57 -3.77
C LYS A 115 -8.80 -2.10 -3.62
N ALA A 116 -9.31 -2.66 -2.53
CA ALA A 116 -9.28 -4.09 -2.28
C ALA A 116 -10.14 -4.89 -3.28
N VAL A 117 -11.27 -4.33 -3.72
CA VAL A 117 -12.15 -4.95 -4.71
C VAL A 117 -11.51 -4.98 -6.09
N ARG A 118 -10.91 -3.86 -6.53
CA ARG A 118 -10.36 -3.74 -7.90
C ARG A 118 -9.04 -4.49 -8.12
N ASN A 119 -8.16 -4.52 -7.11
CA ASN A 119 -6.76 -4.94 -7.29
C ASN A 119 -6.58 -6.37 -7.82
N PRO A 120 -7.28 -7.41 -7.33
CA PRO A 120 -7.07 -8.76 -7.86
C PRO A 120 -7.46 -8.89 -9.34
N ALA A 121 -8.58 -8.27 -9.73
CA ALA A 121 -9.02 -8.27 -11.12
C ALA A 121 -8.03 -7.51 -12.03
N ALA A 122 -7.57 -6.35 -11.59
CA ALA A 122 -6.59 -5.53 -12.28
C ALA A 122 -5.26 -6.26 -12.49
N ASN A 123 -4.72 -6.85 -11.42
CA ASN A 123 -3.46 -7.58 -11.48
C ASN A 123 -3.53 -8.82 -12.39
N THR A 124 -4.67 -9.50 -12.42
CA THR A 124 -4.88 -10.65 -13.31
C THR A 124 -4.86 -10.23 -14.78
N MET A 125 -5.58 -9.14 -15.13
CA MET A 125 -5.57 -8.60 -16.50
C MET A 125 -4.19 -8.10 -16.92
N MET A 126 -3.46 -7.44 -16.00
CA MET A 126 -2.08 -7.00 -16.22
C MET A 126 -1.11 -8.17 -16.44
N SER A 127 -1.21 -9.20 -15.61
CA SER A 127 -0.37 -10.40 -15.73
C SER A 127 -0.54 -11.06 -17.10
N ARG A 128 -1.79 -11.20 -17.55
CA ARG A 128 -2.11 -11.75 -18.88
C ARG A 128 -1.51 -10.90 -20.02
N ALA A 129 -1.66 -9.58 -19.94
CA ALA A 129 -1.06 -8.69 -20.94
C ALA A 129 0.48 -8.76 -20.95
N GLY A 130 1.08 -9.08 -19.81
CA GLY A 130 2.54 -9.23 -19.64
C GLY A 130 3.15 -10.54 -20.18
N GLU A 131 2.35 -11.55 -20.53
CA GLU A 131 2.84 -12.88 -20.92
C GLU A 131 3.82 -12.84 -22.11
N HIS A 132 3.54 -12.01 -23.11
CA HIS A 132 4.35 -11.92 -24.34
C HIS A 132 5.44 -10.85 -24.33
N ILE A 133 5.51 -10.01 -23.28
CA ILE A 133 6.51 -8.93 -23.19
C ILE A 133 7.42 -9.06 -21.98
N GLY A 134 7.15 -10.02 -21.10
CA GLY A 134 7.87 -10.26 -19.86
C GLY A 134 7.16 -9.64 -18.65
N GLN A 135 6.80 -10.50 -17.70
CA GLN A 135 6.07 -10.11 -16.48
C GLN A 135 6.82 -9.03 -15.68
N GLY A 136 8.14 -9.19 -15.50
CA GLY A 136 8.95 -8.23 -14.75
C GLY A 136 8.94 -6.84 -15.38
N TRP A 137 9.01 -6.73 -16.70
CA TRP A 137 8.94 -5.45 -17.41
C TRP A 137 7.55 -4.81 -17.30
N ALA A 138 6.49 -5.62 -17.47
CA ALA A 138 5.10 -5.18 -17.39
C ALA A 138 4.79 -4.57 -16.02
N PHE A 139 5.07 -5.30 -14.94
CA PHE A 139 4.85 -4.82 -13.59
C PHE A 139 5.80 -3.69 -13.19
N GLY A 140 7.05 -3.71 -13.67
CA GLY A 140 8.01 -2.63 -13.42
C GLY A 140 7.59 -1.29 -14.04
N LEU A 141 7.06 -1.32 -15.27
CA LEU A 141 6.53 -0.12 -15.92
C LEU A 141 5.28 0.41 -15.19
N HIS A 142 4.38 -0.49 -14.80
CA HIS A 142 3.20 -0.16 -14.02
C HIS A 142 3.59 0.49 -12.69
N GLU A 143 4.50 -0.11 -11.93
CA GLU A 143 5.00 0.40 -10.67
C GLU A 143 5.63 1.80 -10.79
N ALA A 144 6.38 2.04 -11.87
CA ALA A 144 6.95 3.38 -12.11
C ALA A 144 5.85 4.45 -12.30
N MET A 145 4.74 4.09 -12.93
CA MET A 145 3.59 4.98 -13.10
C MET A 145 2.82 5.17 -11.78
N ASP A 146 2.66 4.11 -10.99
CA ASP A 146 2.06 4.16 -9.66
C ASP A 146 2.85 5.10 -8.74
N GLN A 147 4.17 4.94 -8.68
CA GLN A 147 5.04 5.81 -7.88
C GLN A 147 5.01 7.28 -8.33
N THR A 148 4.89 7.52 -9.64
CA THR A 148 4.71 8.89 -10.17
C THR A 148 3.39 9.48 -9.66
N GLY A 149 2.31 8.70 -9.66
CA GLY A 149 1.02 9.10 -9.11
C GLY A 149 1.10 9.33 -7.59
N ALA A 150 1.74 8.40 -6.87
CA ALA A 150 1.91 8.46 -5.42
C ALA A 150 2.69 9.70 -4.94
N MET A 151 3.58 10.23 -5.77
CA MET A 151 4.25 11.51 -5.51
C MET A 151 3.40 12.69 -5.93
N GLY A 152 2.73 12.61 -7.09
CA GLY A 152 1.97 13.72 -7.68
C GLY A 152 0.76 14.13 -6.84
N GLY A 153 0.02 13.18 -6.31
CA GLY A 153 -1.18 13.43 -5.52
C GLY A 153 -0.94 14.27 -4.26
N PRO A 154 0.00 13.88 -3.39
CA PRO A 154 0.37 14.70 -2.23
C PRO A 154 0.90 16.08 -2.60
N LEU A 155 1.59 16.25 -3.74
CA LEU A 155 2.03 17.57 -4.20
C LEU A 155 0.87 18.45 -4.64
N ILE A 156 -0.18 17.89 -5.26
CA ILE A 156 -1.43 18.61 -5.54
C ILE A 156 -2.06 19.07 -4.22
N ALA A 157 -2.19 18.17 -3.24
CA ALA A 157 -2.75 18.50 -1.93
C ALA A 157 -1.93 19.60 -1.23
N ALA A 158 -0.59 19.52 -1.30
CA ALA A 158 0.31 20.54 -0.75
C ALA A 158 0.07 21.92 -1.37
N LEU A 159 0.00 21.97 -2.72
CA LEU A 159 -0.25 23.22 -3.44
C LEU A 159 -1.59 23.84 -3.05
N VAL A 160 -2.64 23.03 -2.98
CA VAL A 160 -3.98 23.52 -2.60
C VAL A 160 -3.98 24.01 -1.15
N LEU A 161 -3.35 23.29 -0.23
CA LEU A 161 -3.23 23.72 1.15
C LEU A 161 -2.41 25.00 1.31
N ALA A 162 -1.37 25.20 0.49
CA ALA A 162 -0.59 26.43 0.49
C ALA A 162 -1.39 27.66 0.00
N LEU A 163 -2.32 27.44 -0.94
CA LEU A 163 -3.11 28.51 -1.54
C LEU A 163 -4.42 28.80 -0.79
N HIS A 164 -5.09 27.75 -0.31
CA HIS A 164 -6.45 27.84 0.24
C HIS A 164 -6.54 27.58 1.75
N HIS A 165 -5.50 26.96 2.36
CA HIS A 165 -5.42 26.62 3.80
C HIS A 165 -6.59 25.73 4.29
N ASP A 166 -7.21 24.93 3.38
CA ASP A 166 -8.40 24.12 3.68
C ASP A 166 -8.27 22.69 3.12
N TYR A 167 -8.42 21.70 4.00
CA TYR A 167 -8.37 20.28 3.64
C TYR A 167 -9.53 19.85 2.74
N ARG A 168 -10.72 20.41 2.93
CA ARG A 168 -11.91 20.07 2.14
C ARG A 168 -11.70 20.47 0.69
N THR A 169 -11.16 21.67 0.46
CA THR A 169 -10.77 22.14 -0.86
C THR A 169 -9.70 21.22 -1.47
N ALA A 170 -8.73 20.73 -0.69
CA ALA A 170 -7.75 19.78 -1.18
C ALA A 170 -8.40 18.45 -1.65
N PHE A 171 -9.34 17.88 -0.89
CA PHE A 171 -10.09 16.69 -1.33
C PHE A 171 -10.92 16.96 -2.59
N LEU A 172 -11.52 18.14 -2.73
CA LEU A 172 -12.24 18.49 -3.96
C LEU A 172 -11.31 18.58 -5.17
N TRP A 173 -10.09 19.12 -5.02
CA TRP A 173 -9.11 19.14 -6.11
C TRP A 173 -8.63 17.73 -6.49
N LEU A 174 -8.58 16.80 -5.55
CA LEU A 174 -8.30 15.39 -5.84
C LEU A 174 -9.41 14.70 -6.63
N SER A 175 -10.59 15.33 -6.80
CA SER A 175 -11.61 14.86 -7.74
C SER A 175 -11.12 14.88 -9.19
N VAL A 176 -10.17 15.77 -9.54
CA VAL A 176 -9.62 15.85 -10.91
C VAL A 176 -8.94 14.54 -11.30
N PRO A 177 -7.89 14.05 -10.56
CA PRO A 177 -7.32 12.74 -10.87
C PRO A 177 -8.32 11.60 -10.66
N ALA A 178 -9.28 11.69 -9.73
CA ALA A 178 -10.32 10.68 -9.56
C ALA A 178 -11.21 10.54 -10.81
N VAL A 179 -11.65 11.66 -11.40
CA VAL A 179 -12.42 11.65 -12.66
C VAL A 179 -11.56 11.15 -13.82
N LEU A 180 -10.29 11.59 -13.92
CA LEU A 180 -9.37 11.09 -14.93
C LEU A 180 -9.14 9.57 -14.82
N THR A 181 -9.12 9.03 -13.60
CA THR A 181 -9.09 7.56 -13.37
C THR A 181 -10.31 6.88 -13.97
N ILE A 182 -11.51 7.38 -13.68
CA ILE A 182 -12.76 6.78 -14.19
C ILE A 182 -12.81 6.85 -15.73
N VAL A 183 -12.48 8.00 -16.30
CA VAL A 183 -12.44 8.18 -17.76
C VAL A 183 -11.41 7.23 -18.39
N SER A 184 -10.22 7.14 -17.81
CA SER A 184 -9.14 6.28 -18.31
C SER A 184 -9.52 4.80 -18.22
N VAL A 185 -10.04 4.33 -17.09
CA VAL A 185 -10.39 2.91 -16.92
C VAL A 185 -11.55 2.50 -17.83
N LEU A 186 -12.55 3.37 -18.03
CA LEU A 186 -13.61 3.13 -18.99
C LEU A 186 -13.06 3.06 -20.43
N THR A 187 -12.17 3.98 -20.80
CA THR A 187 -11.51 3.97 -22.11
C THR A 187 -10.73 2.67 -22.33
N VAL A 188 -9.96 2.21 -21.33
CA VAL A 188 -9.22 0.94 -21.40
C VAL A 188 -10.18 -0.26 -21.49
N CYS A 189 -11.26 -0.26 -20.71
CA CYS A 189 -12.29 -1.31 -20.77
C CYS A 189 -12.92 -1.42 -22.17
N PHE A 190 -13.29 -0.29 -22.78
CA PHE A 190 -13.84 -0.29 -24.15
C PHE A 190 -12.82 -0.64 -25.23
N ARG A 191 -11.55 -0.28 -25.03
CA ARG A 191 -10.48 -0.57 -26.02
C ARG A 191 -9.98 -2.01 -25.95
N PHE A 192 -10.01 -2.62 -24.75
CA PHE A 192 -9.47 -3.96 -24.47
C PHE A 192 -10.50 -4.83 -23.71
N PRO A 193 -11.71 -5.02 -24.23
CA PRO A 193 -12.76 -5.78 -23.51
C PRO A 193 -12.33 -7.22 -23.22
N TYR A 194 -11.54 -7.82 -24.12
CA TYR A 194 -11.03 -9.19 -24.02
C TYR A 194 -9.96 -9.37 -22.92
N ALA A 195 -9.44 -8.29 -22.33
CA ALA A 195 -8.52 -8.40 -21.19
C ALA A 195 -9.17 -9.10 -19.98
N GLY A 196 -10.49 -8.99 -19.87
CA GLY A 196 -11.28 -9.68 -18.84
C GLY A 196 -11.60 -11.16 -19.13
N ASP A 197 -11.29 -11.68 -20.33
CA ASP A 197 -11.57 -13.06 -20.72
C ASP A 197 -10.45 -13.99 -20.25
N VAL A 198 -10.32 -14.20 -18.95
CA VAL A 198 -9.25 -14.99 -18.32
C VAL A 198 -9.66 -16.46 -18.23
N ALA A 199 -8.81 -17.38 -18.72
CA ALA A 199 -9.00 -18.81 -18.52
C ALA A 199 -8.86 -19.17 -17.02
N LEU A 200 -9.63 -20.17 -16.58
CA LEU A 200 -9.47 -20.68 -15.22
C LEU A 200 -8.10 -21.36 -15.08
N PRO A 201 -7.41 -21.18 -13.95
CA PRO A 201 -6.28 -22.04 -13.63
C PRO A 201 -6.75 -23.49 -13.56
N ASP A 202 -5.91 -24.41 -14.01
CA ASP A 202 -6.18 -25.85 -13.94
C ASP A 202 -6.55 -26.25 -12.52
N LYS A 203 -7.65 -27.00 -12.37
CA LYS A 203 -8.18 -27.45 -11.08
C LYS A 203 -7.30 -28.50 -10.39
N ASP A 204 -6.27 -28.98 -11.05
CA ASP A 204 -5.40 -30.08 -10.60
C ASP A 204 -4.23 -29.65 -9.71
N ALA A 205 -4.32 -28.47 -9.06
CA ALA A 205 -3.38 -28.13 -8.00
C ALA A 205 -3.60 -29.07 -6.82
N ALA A 206 -2.72 -30.07 -6.70
CA ALA A 206 -2.75 -31.08 -5.62
C ALA A 206 -2.92 -30.42 -4.24
N PRO A 207 -3.86 -30.91 -3.41
CA PRO A 207 -4.05 -30.35 -2.08
C PRO A 207 -2.86 -30.69 -1.20
N GLY A 208 -2.18 -29.67 -0.65
CA GLY A 208 -1.61 -29.80 0.66
C GLY A 208 -0.16 -30.22 0.83
N SER A 209 0.82 -29.60 0.16
CA SER A 209 2.16 -29.59 0.76
C SER A 209 2.19 -28.66 1.96
N ALA A 210 2.71 -29.16 3.10
CA ALA A 210 2.88 -28.34 4.30
C ALA A 210 3.84 -27.17 3.98
N LEU A 211 3.48 -25.97 4.44
CA LEU A 211 4.35 -24.79 4.30
C LEU A 211 5.61 -25.00 5.15
N SER A 212 6.76 -24.63 4.59
CA SER A 212 8.05 -24.85 5.25
C SER A 212 8.17 -24.10 6.59
N PRO A 213 8.92 -24.59 7.55
CA PRO A 213 9.19 -23.85 8.78
C PRO A 213 9.83 -22.48 8.52
N ALA A 214 10.64 -22.33 7.46
CA ALA A 214 11.23 -21.06 7.04
C ALA A 214 10.15 -20.03 6.69
N PHE A 215 9.08 -20.46 6.00
CA PHE A 215 7.92 -19.60 5.70
C PHE A 215 7.26 -19.05 6.97
N TRP A 216 7.03 -19.90 7.98
CA TRP A 216 6.37 -19.48 9.22
C TRP A 216 7.22 -18.50 10.04
N PHE A 217 8.54 -18.72 10.09
CA PHE A 217 9.44 -17.77 10.73
C PHE A 217 9.51 -16.44 9.98
N TYR A 218 9.51 -16.48 8.64
CA TYR A 218 9.45 -15.26 7.84
C TYR A 218 8.12 -14.53 8.04
N ALA A 219 7.00 -15.24 8.02
CA ALA A 219 5.68 -14.64 8.26
C ALA A 219 5.58 -14.01 9.66
N ALA A 220 6.18 -14.64 10.69
CA ALA A 220 6.26 -14.08 12.02
C ALA A 220 7.13 -12.80 12.06
N ALA A 221 8.29 -12.79 11.37
CA ALA A 221 9.13 -11.60 11.26
C ALA A 221 8.36 -10.44 10.60
N ALA A 222 7.73 -10.69 9.46
CA ALA A 222 6.96 -9.70 8.74
C ALA A 222 5.74 -9.18 9.55
N ALA A 223 5.08 -10.05 10.31
CA ALA A 223 3.99 -9.66 11.19
C ALA A 223 4.46 -8.74 12.33
N ILE A 224 5.61 -9.02 12.94
CA ILE A 224 6.18 -8.18 14.00
C ILE A 224 6.58 -6.81 13.44
N VAL A 225 7.17 -6.77 12.24
CA VAL A 225 7.46 -5.51 11.53
C VAL A 225 6.18 -4.72 11.27
N ALA A 226 5.17 -5.35 10.68
CA ALA A 226 3.88 -4.72 10.40
C ALA A 226 3.22 -4.16 11.68
N PHE A 227 3.36 -4.86 12.81
CA PHE A 227 2.87 -4.42 14.11
C PHE A 227 3.60 -3.17 14.64
N GLY A 228 4.91 -3.05 14.40
CA GLY A 228 5.72 -1.91 14.87
C GLY A 228 5.73 -0.72 13.91
N PHE A 229 5.29 -0.88 12.67
CA PHE A 229 5.39 0.13 11.63
C PHE A 229 4.29 1.17 11.74
N ALA A 230 4.64 2.44 12.02
CA ALA A 230 3.67 3.51 12.13
C ALA A 230 3.10 3.90 10.76
N ASP A 231 1.77 3.98 10.65
CA ASP A 231 1.10 4.45 9.45
C ASP A 231 1.34 5.94 9.20
N TYR A 232 1.46 6.34 7.91
CA TYR A 232 1.65 7.74 7.57
C TYR A 232 0.53 8.67 8.10
N PRO A 233 -0.76 8.31 8.10
CA PRO A 233 -1.79 9.14 8.73
C PRO A 233 -1.50 9.50 10.20
N LEU A 234 -0.92 8.59 10.99
CA LEU A 234 -0.53 8.87 12.37
C LEU A 234 0.70 9.79 12.44
N ILE A 235 1.66 9.62 11.55
CA ILE A 235 2.84 10.50 11.40
C ILE A 235 2.38 11.91 11.01
N ALA A 236 1.53 12.03 10.01
CA ALA A 236 0.97 13.29 9.53
C ALA A 236 0.10 13.98 10.61
N PHE A 237 -0.67 13.20 11.38
CA PHE A 237 -1.41 13.67 12.55
C PHE A 237 -0.46 14.28 13.59
N HIS A 238 0.66 13.60 13.89
CA HIS A 238 1.67 14.12 14.81
C HIS A 238 2.27 15.43 14.31
N PHE A 239 2.65 15.50 13.04
CA PHE A 239 3.23 16.72 12.46
C PHE A 239 2.29 17.93 12.57
N ALA A 240 0.99 17.72 12.36
CA ALA A 240 -0.02 18.76 12.51
C ALA A 240 -0.24 19.12 13.99
N LYS A 241 -0.42 18.13 14.88
CA LYS A 241 -0.75 18.34 16.29
C LYS A 241 0.41 18.94 17.09
N ALA A 242 1.65 18.52 16.81
CA ALA A 242 2.86 19.04 17.44
C ALA A 242 3.45 20.27 16.74
N ASN A 243 2.80 20.76 15.66
CA ASN A 243 3.29 21.87 14.83
C ASN A 243 4.76 21.70 14.36
N VAL A 244 5.15 20.48 14.03
CA VAL A 244 6.51 20.17 13.55
C VAL A 244 6.78 20.86 12.21
N VAL A 245 5.76 20.90 11.34
CA VAL A 245 5.78 21.55 10.03
C VAL A 245 4.42 22.21 9.73
N SER A 246 4.39 23.17 8.81
CA SER A 246 3.14 23.77 8.37
C SER A 246 2.24 22.75 7.65
N PRO A 247 0.91 22.91 7.69
CA PRO A 247 -0.03 21.97 7.06
C PRO A 247 0.25 21.68 5.60
N ALA A 248 0.73 22.66 4.84
CA ALA A 248 1.08 22.51 3.43
C ALA A 248 2.34 21.65 3.19
N ILE A 249 3.24 21.55 4.18
CA ILE A 249 4.47 20.75 4.07
C ILE A 249 4.22 19.27 4.38
N VAL A 250 3.22 18.94 5.19
CA VAL A 250 2.92 17.54 5.55
C VAL A 250 2.77 16.63 4.32
N PRO A 251 1.95 16.97 3.31
CA PRO A 251 1.86 16.13 2.12
C PRO A 251 3.12 16.17 1.24
N VAL A 252 3.95 17.23 1.29
CA VAL A 252 5.28 17.23 0.62
C VAL A 252 6.19 16.17 1.24
N PHE A 253 6.15 16.01 2.57
CA PHE A 253 6.88 14.96 3.27
C PHE A 253 6.42 13.58 2.81
N TYR A 254 5.11 13.40 2.61
CA TYR A 254 4.60 12.13 2.08
C TYR A 254 5.08 11.87 0.64
N ALA A 255 5.06 12.88 -0.23
CA ALA A 255 5.63 12.74 -1.57
C ALA A 255 7.11 12.35 -1.54
N ALA A 256 7.90 12.96 -0.64
CA ALA A 256 9.31 12.61 -0.45
C ALA A 256 9.47 11.17 0.07
N ALA A 257 8.60 10.72 0.98
CA ALA A 257 8.58 9.34 1.47
C ALA A 257 8.28 8.35 0.34
N MET A 258 7.30 8.65 -0.54
CA MET A 258 6.96 7.79 -1.68
C MET A 258 8.13 7.73 -2.69
N GLY A 259 8.80 8.86 -2.96
CA GLY A 259 10.02 8.87 -3.77
C GLY A 259 11.13 8.01 -3.15
N ALA A 260 11.35 8.13 -1.84
CA ALA A 260 12.31 7.30 -1.11
C ALA A 260 11.93 5.82 -1.11
N SER A 261 10.63 5.49 -1.01
CA SER A 261 10.10 4.13 -1.11
C SER A 261 10.37 3.52 -2.48
N GLY A 262 10.08 4.25 -3.56
CA GLY A 262 10.36 3.79 -4.92
C GLY A 262 11.86 3.51 -5.15
N LEU A 263 12.74 4.42 -4.71
CA LEU A 263 14.19 4.21 -4.78
C LEU A 263 14.64 3.02 -3.90
N GLY A 264 14.09 2.93 -2.69
CA GLY A 264 14.33 1.82 -1.77
C GLY A 264 13.96 0.48 -2.41
N SER A 265 12.77 0.37 -2.97
CA SER A 265 12.29 -0.85 -3.66
C SER A 265 13.23 -1.28 -4.79
N LEU A 266 13.72 -0.35 -5.60
CA LEU A 266 14.63 -0.66 -6.70
C LEU A 266 16.01 -1.13 -6.22
N ILE A 267 16.59 -0.44 -5.22
CA ILE A 267 17.92 -0.76 -4.68
C ILE A 267 17.89 -2.09 -3.94
N PHE A 268 16.94 -2.22 -3.00
CA PHE A 268 16.85 -3.40 -2.13
C PHE A 268 16.28 -4.61 -2.87
N GLY A 269 15.41 -4.43 -3.87
CA GLY A 269 14.95 -5.50 -4.75
C GLY A 269 16.11 -6.13 -5.53
N ARG A 270 16.97 -5.32 -6.16
CA ARG A 270 18.19 -5.82 -6.82
C ARG A 270 19.16 -6.50 -5.86
N TRP A 271 19.29 -5.97 -4.67
CA TRP A 271 20.14 -6.57 -3.65
C TRP A 271 19.56 -7.89 -3.13
N PHE A 272 18.23 -7.99 -3.00
CA PHE A 272 17.53 -9.22 -2.65
C PHE A 272 17.77 -10.33 -3.68
N ASP A 273 17.79 -10.01 -4.98
CA ASP A 273 18.09 -11.01 -6.03
C ASP A 273 19.46 -11.67 -5.85
N ARG A 274 20.43 -10.93 -5.32
CA ARG A 274 21.81 -11.40 -5.10
C ARG A 274 22.04 -12.02 -3.74
N ARG A 275 21.43 -11.51 -2.69
CA ARG A 275 21.72 -11.85 -1.28
C ARG A 275 20.54 -12.49 -0.52
N GLY A 276 19.35 -12.56 -1.14
CA GLY A 276 18.16 -13.11 -0.50
C GLY A 276 17.72 -12.30 0.73
N LEU A 277 17.13 -12.99 1.71
CA LEU A 277 16.51 -12.37 2.89
C LEU A 277 17.46 -11.56 3.80
N VAL A 278 18.78 -11.73 3.68
CA VAL A 278 19.76 -10.95 4.47
C VAL A 278 19.58 -9.44 4.27
N VAL A 279 19.04 -9.05 3.13
CA VAL A 279 18.77 -7.65 2.76
C VAL A 279 17.69 -7.01 3.63
N LEU A 280 16.86 -7.79 4.32
CA LEU A 280 15.91 -7.25 5.31
C LEU A 280 16.60 -6.66 6.54
N ILE A 281 17.80 -7.11 6.89
CA ILE A 281 18.54 -6.63 8.07
C ILE A 281 18.74 -5.10 8.06
N PRO A 282 19.36 -4.49 7.03
CA PRO A 282 19.44 -3.03 6.98
C PRO A 282 18.07 -2.35 6.88
N GLY A 283 17.07 -2.98 6.25
CA GLY A 283 15.69 -2.48 6.21
C GLY A 283 15.10 -2.32 7.62
N LEU A 284 15.25 -3.33 8.47
CA LEU A 284 14.79 -3.31 9.87
C LEU A 284 15.53 -2.22 10.70
N ILE A 285 16.83 -2.04 10.49
CA ILE A 285 17.60 -0.98 11.18
C ILE A 285 17.09 0.41 10.78
N ILE A 286 16.85 0.62 9.49
CA ILE A 286 16.29 1.88 8.97
C ILE A 286 14.88 2.10 9.50
N GLY A 287 14.03 1.07 9.52
CA GLY A 287 12.68 1.09 10.09
C GLY A 287 12.68 1.43 11.58
N ALA A 288 13.55 0.79 12.36
CA ALA A 288 13.70 1.09 13.78
C ALA A 288 14.15 2.53 14.07
N ALA A 289 14.96 3.13 13.18
CA ALA A 289 15.36 4.52 13.31
C ALA A 289 14.24 5.52 12.95
N ALA A 290 13.24 5.10 12.17
CA ALA A 290 12.21 6.01 11.67
C ALA A 290 11.34 6.58 12.80
N ALA A 291 10.82 5.76 13.71
CA ALA A 291 9.92 6.23 14.77
C ALA A 291 10.54 7.28 15.70
N PRO A 292 11.76 7.11 16.27
CA PRO A 292 12.37 8.16 17.09
C PRO A 292 12.62 9.45 16.29
N LEU A 293 13.03 9.37 15.03
CA LEU A 293 13.24 10.54 14.19
C LEU A 293 11.94 11.29 13.91
N LEU A 294 10.84 10.57 13.66
CA LEU A 294 9.54 11.14 13.31
C LEU A 294 8.84 11.78 14.52
N PHE A 295 8.89 11.15 15.70
CA PHE A 295 8.05 11.51 16.84
C PHE A 295 8.77 12.27 17.95
N LEU A 296 10.10 12.23 18.02
CA LEU A 296 10.85 12.87 19.11
C LEU A 296 11.66 14.09 18.69
N GLY A 297 11.75 14.35 17.37
CA GLY A 297 12.60 15.40 16.82
C GLY A 297 11.81 16.60 16.24
N GLY A 298 12.55 17.67 15.93
CA GLY A 298 12.04 18.80 15.15
C GLY A 298 12.16 18.58 13.64
N PHE A 299 12.07 19.68 12.86
CA PHE A 299 12.02 19.67 11.40
C PHE A 299 13.10 18.79 10.71
N ALA A 300 14.37 18.96 11.09
CA ALA A 300 15.46 18.21 10.47
C ALA A 300 15.37 16.70 10.72
N PHE A 301 14.97 16.30 11.93
CA PHE A 301 14.72 14.91 12.28
C PHE A 301 13.50 14.36 11.56
N ALA A 302 12.43 15.15 11.40
CA ALA A 302 11.26 14.77 10.65
C ALA A 302 11.59 14.48 9.18
N VAL A 303 12.45 15.30 8.53
CA VAL A 303 12.95 15.02 7.16
C VAL A 303 13.67 13.69 7.10
N ALA A 304 14.65 13.46 8.00
CA ALA A 304 15.39 12.21 8.03
C ALA A 304 14.48 11.01 8.33
N GLY A 305 13.54 11.17 9.26
CA GLY A 305 12.56 10.15 9.64
C GLY A 305 11.63 9.77 8.50
N VAL A 306 11.13 10.75 7.75
CA VAL A 306 10.25 10.51 6.58
C VAL A 306 10.99 9.75 5.48
N LEU A 307 12.25 10.10 5.22
CA LEU A 307 13.06 9.37 4.24
C LEU A 307 13.37 7.94 4.71
N ALA A 308 13.74 7.77 5.99
CA ALA A 308 13.97 6.45 6.58
C ALA A 308 12.71 5.59 6.53
N TRP A 309 11.56 6.15 6.90
CA TRP A 309 10.25 5.49 6.84
C TRP A 309 9.91 5.07 5.40
N GLY A 310 10.09 5.97 4.43
CA GLY A 310 9.86 5.67 3.01
C GLY A 310 10.76 4.55 2.50
N ILE A 311 12.06 4.59 2.78
CA ILE A 311 12.99 3.51 2.39
C ILE A 311 12.57 2.18 3.03
N ALA A 312 12.24 2.15 4.33
CA ALA A 312 11.79 0.94 5.01
C ALA A 312 10.50 0.37 4.39
N LEU A 313 9.53 1.25 4.05
CA LEU A 313 8.32 0.86 3.33
C LEU A 313 8.66 0.19 1.99
N GLY A 314 9.54 0.81 1.19
CA GLY A 314 9.97 0.27 -0.10
C GLY A 314 10.68 -1.08 0.02
N VAL A 315 11.46 -1.29 1.08
CA VAL A 315 12.08 -2.61 1.38
C VAL A 315 11.00 -3.66 1.66
N HIS A 316 9.98 -3.31 2.45
CA HIS A 316 8.88 -4.23 2.77
C HIS A 316 8.12 -4.61 1.50
N ASP A 317 7.71 -3.64 0.69
CA ASP A 317 6.91 -3.86 -0.51
C ASP A 317 7.65 -4.70 -1.57
N ALA A 318 8.93 -4.40 -1.81
CA ALA A 318 9.73 -5.11 -2.79
C ALA A 318 10.04 -6.56 -2.39
N ILE A 319 10.31 -6.81 -1.10
CA ILE A 319 10.83 -8.11 -0.66
C ILE A 319 9.70 -9.04 -0.21
N MET A 320 8.60 -8.51 0.28
CA MET A 320 7.52 -9.29 0.88
C MET A 320 7.03 -10.41 -0.04
N SER A 321 6.63 -10.07 -1.25
CA SER A 321 6.11 -11.03 -2.23
C SER A 321 7.22 -11.95 -2.78
N ALA A 322 8.40 -11.39 -3.04
CA ALA A 322 9.53 -12.12 -3.59
C ALA A 322 10.06 -13.19 -2.61
N ALA A 323 10.06 -12.89 -1.32
CA ALA A 323 10.48 -13.82 -0.28
C ALA A 323 9.54 -15.03 -0.17
N VAL A 324 8.22 -14.81 -0.16
CA VAL A 324 7.22 -15.89 -0.15
C VAL A 324 7.39 -16.79 -1.39
N ALA A 325 7.57 -16.20 -2.59
CA ALA A 325 7.76 -16.95 -3.82
C ALA A 325 9.00 -17.88 -3.80
N ARG A 326 10.07 -17.48 -3.10
CA ARG A 326 11.29 -18.29 -2.96
C ARG A 326 11.17 -19.43 -1.95
N MET A 327 10.26 -19.31 -0.97
CA MET A 327 10.13 -20.29 0.12
C MET A 327 9.10 -21.37 -0.16
N VAL A 328 8.25 -21.16 -1.17
CA VAL A 328 7.08 -21.99 -1.40
C VAL A 328 7.04 -22.47 -2.85
N PRO A 329 6.79 -23.79 -3.09
CA PRO A 329 6.60 -24.33 -4.42
C PRO A 329 5.45 -23.65 -5.16
N GLU A 330 5.51 -23.60 -6.48
CA GLU A 330 4.58 -22.85 -7.32
C GLU A 330 3.10 -23.18 -7.04
N HIS A 331 2.78 -24.47 -6.93
CA HIS A 331 1.42 -24.96 -6.66
C HIS A 331 0.86 -24.55 -5.28
N ALA A 332 1.71 -24.18 -4.32
CA ALA A 332 1.29 -23.76 -2.97
C ALA A 332 1.36 -22.23 -2.76
N ARG A 333 1.85 -21.45 -3.74
CA ARG A 333 2.06 -20.00 -3.63
C ARG A 333 0.77 -19.24 -3.30
N ALA A 334 -0.33 -19.52 -4.00
CA ALA A 334 -1.60 -18.85 -3.77
C ALA A 334 -2.08 -18.98 -2.31
N ARG A 335 -1.98 -20.20 -1.75
CA ARG A 335 -2.31 -20.46 -0.34
C ARG A 335 -1.34 -19.73 0.60
N ALA A 336 -0.04 -19.77 0.31
CA ALA A 336 0.97 -19.12 1.13
C ALA A 336 0.79 -17.59 1.15
N TYR A 337 0.55 -16.97 0.00
CA TYR A 337 0.22 -15.53 -0.08
C TYR A 337 -1.05 -15.19 0.71
N GLY A 338 -2.09 -16.01 0.60
CA GLY A 338 -3.32 -15.80 1.35
C GLY A 338 -3.12 -15.81 2.85
N ILE A 339 -2.39 -16.80 3.37
CA ILE A 339 -2.05 -16.90 4.80
C ILE A 339 -1.14 -15.75 5.24
N PHE A 340 -0.09 -15.50 4.46
CA PHE A 340 0.87 -14.43 4.74
C PHE A 340 0.19 -13.05 4.84
N THR A 341 -0.61 -12.69 3.83
CA THR A 341 -1.29 -11.38 3.80
C THR A 341 -2.33 -11.24 4.90
N ALA A 342 -3.01 -12.33 5.29
CA ALA A 342 -3.94 -12.32 6.43
C ALA A 342 -3.20 -12.05 7.75
N ILE A 343 -2.11 -12.78 8.01
CA ILE A 343 -1.27 -12.59 9.22
C ILE A 343 -0.72 -11.15 9.25
N TYR A 344 -0.18 -10.70 8.14
CA TYR A 344 0.40 -9.36 8.00
C TYR A 344 -0.64 -8.26 8.24
N GLY A 345 -1.83 -8.36 7.61
CA GLY A 345 -2.90 -7.38 7.77
C GLY A 345 -3.47 -7.32 9.19
N ILE A 346 -3.62 -8.47 9.87
CA ILE A 346 -4.07 -8.53 11.27
C ILE A 346 -3.02 -7.88 12.18
N ALA A 347 -1.73 -8.18 11.97
CA ALA A 347 -0.64 -7.60 12.76
C ALA A 347 -0.55 -6.09 12.54
N TRP A 348 -0.68 -5.63 11.30
CA TRP A 348 -0.70 -4.20 10.96
C TRP A 348 -1.85 -3.48 11.66
N PHE A 349 -3.06 -4.02 11.60
CA PHE A 349 -4.22 -3.46 12.31
C PHE A 349 -3.97 -3.34 13.81
N ALA A 350 -3.51 -4.43 14.44
CA ALA A 350 -3.25 -4.46 15.87
C ALA A 350 -2.18 -3.44 16.27
N GLY A 351 -1.11 -3.34 15.47
CA GLY A 351 -0.03 -2.38 15.65
C GLY A 351 -0.49 -0.94 15.49
N SER A 352 -1.19 -0.61 14.40
CA SER A 352 -1.70 0.74 14.15
C SER A 352 -2.67 1.21 15.24
N ALA A 353 -3.57 0.31 15.71
CA ALA A 353 -4.47 0.61 16.81
C ALA A 353 -3.72 0.85 18.13
N LEU A 354 -2.71 0.02 18.44
CA LEU A 354 -1.87 0.18 19.63
C LEU A 354 -1.02 1.45 19.57
N LEU A 355 -0.32 1.69 18.46
CA LEU A 355 0.52 2.88 18.29
C LEU A 355 -0.31 4.16 18.35
N GLY A 356 -1.51 4.15 17.76
CA GLY A 356 -2.46 5.26 17.89
C GLY A 356 -2.91 5.51 19.32
N ALA A 357 -3.22 4.46 20.09
CA ALA A 357 -3.58 4.58 21.51
C ALA A 357 -2.38 5.07 22.37
N LEU A 358 -1.19 4.54 22.09
CA LEU A 358 0.04 4.99 22.76
C LEU A 358 0.38 6.44 22.44
N TYR A 359 0.05 6.92 21.25
CA TYR A 359 0.24 8.31 20.89
C TYR A 359 -0.48 9.27 21.86
N ASP A 360 -1.69 8.94 22.27
CA ASP A 360 -2.47 9.76 23.21
C ASP A 360 -2.01 9.64 24.66
N ILE A 361 -1.33 8.52 25.03
CA ILE A 361 -0.88 8.25 26.39
C ILE A 361 0.59 8.66 26.56
N SER A 362 1.47 8.23 25.67
CA SER A 362 2.92 8.42 25.74
C SER A 362 3.58 8.25 24.37
N ILE A 363 4.03 9.35 23.81
CA ILE A 363 4.82 9.32 22.54
C ILE A 363 6.09 8.46 22.72
N MET A 364 6.73 8.54 23.90
CA MET A 364 7.90 7.69 24.20
C MET A 364 7.52 6.20 24.20
N GLY A 365 6.34 5.85 24.74
CA GLY A 365 5.80 4.49 24.69
C GLY A 365 5.56 4.01 23.26
N LEU A 366 4.98 4.85 22.40
CA LEU A 366 4.82 4.57 20.97
C LEU A 366 6.18 4.25 20.32
N VAL A 367 7.16 5.14 20.50
CA VAL A 367 8.50 4.99 19.92
C VAL A 367 9.17 3.71 20.45
N ALA A 368 9.09 3.46 21.76
CA ALA A 368 9.68 2.25 22.37
C ALA A 368 9.07 0.97 21.78
N VAL A 369 7.75 0.89 21.62
CA VAL A 369 7.06 -0.27 21.04
C VAL A 369 7.44 -0.45 19.57
N SER A 370 7.45 0.64 18.79
CA SER A 370 7.83 0.59 17.37
C SER A 370 9.26 0.08 17.19
N VAL A 371 10.24 0.66 17.91
CA VAL A 371 11.64 0.23 17.87
C VAL A 371 11.80 -1.21 18.36
N ALA A 372 11.14 -1.56 19.48
CA ALA A 372 11.23 -2.91 20.03
C ALA A 372 10.67 -3.96 19.06
N ALA A 373 9.59 -3.67 18.34
CA ALA A 373 9.02 -4.57 17.34
C ALA A 373 9.98 -4.75 16.15
N GLU A 374 10.53 -3.68 15.59
CA GLU A 374 11.50 -3.76 14.50
C GLU A 374 12.74 -4.60 14.90
N LEU A 375 13.24 -4.37 16.11
CA LEU A 375 14.38 -5.16 16.64
C LEU A 375 13.99 -6.60 16.96
N ALA A 376 12.80 -6.86 17.52
CA ALA A 376 12.33 -8.21 17.81
C ALA A 376 12.16 -9.06 16.54
N ALA A 377 11.85 -8.43 15.40
CA ALA A 377 11.74 -9.13 14.12
C ALA A 377 13.05 -9.80 13.66
N PHE A 378 14.21 -9.36 14.16
CA PHE A 378 15.49 -10.03 13.89
C PHE A 378 15.51 -11.48 14.37
N ILE A 379 14.82 -11.81 15.46
CA ILE A 379 14.82 -13.16 16.04
C ILE A 379 14.21 -14.17 15.05
N PRO A 380 12.93 -14.05 14.66
CA PRO A 380 12.36 -14.98 13.69
C PRO A 380 13.01 -14.87 12.30
N LEU A 381 13.52 -13.70 11.88
CA LEU A 381 14.26 -13.57 10.64
C LEU A 381 15.54 -14.40 10.64
N ALA A 382 16.30 -14.41 11.75
CA ALA A 382 17.51 -15.23 11.90
C ALA A 382 17.19 -16.73 11.79
N PHE A 383 16.07 -17.18 12.38
CA PHE A 383 15.61 -18.58 12.24
C PHE A 383 15.18 -18.90 10.81
N ALA A 384 14.54 -17.97 10.10
CA ALA A 384 14.20 -18.15 8.69
C ALA A 384 15.46 -18.30 7.84
N LEU A 385 16.45 -17.43 8.02
CA LEU A 385 17.74 -17.46 7.32
C LEU A 385 18.53 -18.77 7.57
N GLY A 386 18.51 -19.27 8.80
CA GLY A 386 19.19 -20.51 9.17
C GLY A 386 18.59 -21.77 8.51
N ARG A 387 17.34 -21.72 8.06
CA ARG A 387 16.60 -22.84 7.45
C ARG A 387 16.50 -22.77 5.93
N LEU A 388 17.00 -21.72 5.32
CA LEU A 388 17.12 -21.56 3.86
C LEU A 388 18.50 -21.98 3.33
N LYS A 389 19.44 -22.30 4.25
CA LYS A 389 20.72 -22.92 3.94
C LYS A 389 20.56 -24.44 3.90
#